data_204846bfe8197405ff948cf72cc3e5ca
#
_entry.id   204846bfe8197405ff948cf72cc3e5ca
#
_cell.length_a   1.000
_cell.length_b   1.000
_cell.length_c   1.000
_cell.angle_alpha   90.00
_cell.angle_beta   90.00
_cell.angle_gamma   90.00
#
_symmetry.space_group_name_H-M   'P 1'
#
loop_
_entity.id
_entity.type
_entity.pdbx_description
1 polymer ?
#
loop_
_entity_poly.entity_id
_entity_poly.type
_entity_poly.pdbx_seq_one_letter_code
_entity_poly.pdbx_strand_id
1 'polypeptide(L)'
;KYESGKQIQVDLPDIGHRFQGLIEAMSEAIAETDDELMEKFFGGEAFTTEEIVEGMRKGVKDGLITPVFCGSAVNQQALDMLLYNMHKLLPSPEHNSVLAEDANGEPVELTCSEAAPTVAYVFKTVADPFVGKLSYLRVVSGKITAGASLVNARTGETEKMGKPLTVLGKKQTEAESI
;
A
#
# COMPACT_ATOMS: atom_id res chain seq x y z
N LYS A 1 2.80 26.35 0.80
CA LYS A 1 1.73 27.12 0.16
C LYS A 1 1.62 26.71 -1.31
N TYR A 2 0.40 26.71 -1.83
CA TYR A 2 0.12 26.46 -3.24
C TYR A 2 -0.29 27.78 -3.92
N GLU A 3 0.40 28.14 -5.00
CA GLU A 3 0.04 29.27 -5.84
C GLU A 3 0.03 28.83 -7.31
N SER A 4 -1.08 29.07 -8.00
CA SER A 4 -1.27 28.68 -9.42
C SER A 4 -0.97 27.20 -9.71
N GLY A 5 -1.32 26.30 -8.77
CA GLY A 5 -1.11 24.86 -8.88
C GLY A 5 0.35 24.40 -8.63
N LYS A 6 1.23 25.28 -8.19
CA LYS A 6 2.62 24.95 -7.85
C LYS A 6 2.87 25.05 -6.35
N GLN A 7 3.64 24.12 -5.84
CA GLN A 7 4.11 24.15 -4.46
C GLN A 7 5.19 25.23 -4.32
N ILE A 8 5.04 26.09 -3.32
CA ILE A 8 6.02 27.12 -2.96
C ILE A 8 6.39 26.89 -1.51
N GLN A 9 7.69 26.75 -1.24
CA GLN A 9 8.19 26.70 0.12
C GLN A 9 8.06 28.09 0.75
N VAL A 10 7.49 28.15 1.93
CA VAL A 10 7.32 29.35 2.73
C VAL A 10 7.73 29.05 4.16
N ASP A 11 8.07 30.07 4.91
CA ASP A 11 8.29 29.92 6.34
C ASP A 11 7.01 29.43 7.03
N LEU A 12 7.18 28.65 8.08
CA LEU A 12 6.03 28.19 8.88
C LEU A 12 5.35 29.41 9.52
N PRO A 13 4.02 29.47 9.46
CA PRO A 13 3.30 30.52 10.17
C PRO A 13 3.54 30.40 11.67
N ASP A 14 3.68 31.54 12.33
CA ASP A 14 3.70 31.55 13.80
C ASP A 14 2.31 31.20 14.34
N ILE A 15 2.16 29.93 14.71
CA ILE A 15 0.98 29.40 15.41
C ILE A 15 1.25 29.18 16.90
N GLY A 16 2.36 29.73 17.40
CA GLY A 16 2.77 29.67 18.79
C GLY A 16 3.04 28.26 19.28
N HIS A 17 2.76 28.00 20.54
CA HIS A 17 2.97 26.72 21.22
C HIS A 17 2.21 25.52 20.61
N ARG A 18 1.20 25.75 19.76
CA ARG A 18 0.47 24.67 19.10
C ARG A 18 1.34 23.87 18.13
N PHE A 19 2.28 24.54 17.47
CA PHE A 19 3.20 23.86 16.54
C PHE A 19 4.19 22.97 17.31
N GLN A 20 4.68 23.46 18.45
CA GLN A 20 5.60 22.69 19.28
C GLN A 20 4.91 21.46 19.88
N GLY A 21 3.70 21.60 20.40
CA GLY A 21 2.92 20.46 20.89
C GLY A 21 2.61 19.41 19.80
N LEU A 22 2.44 19.83 18.53
CA LEU A 22 2.28 18.89 17.42
C LEU A 22 3.55 18.12 17.15
N ILE A 23 4.72 18.79 17.14
CA ILE A 23 6.03 18.14 16.94
C ILE A 23 6.29 17.14 18.07
N GLU A 24 6.05 17.53 19.31
CA GLU A 24 6.23 16.65 20.48
C GLU A 24 5.34 15.40 20.38
N ALA A 25 4.04 15.56 20.10
CA ALA A 25 3.13 14.45 19.92
C ALA A 25 3.50 13.53 18.74
N MET A 26 4.00 14.09 17.64
CA MET A 26 4.51 13.29 16.52
C MET A 26 5.78 12.53 16.91
N SER A 27 6.71 13.17 17.61
CA SER A 27 7.95 12.54 18.07
C SER A 27 7.68 11.41 19.07
N GLU A 28 6.74 11.60 19.99
CA GLU A 28 6.30 10.56 20.92
C GLU A 28 5.71 9.35 20.18
N ALA A 29 4.79 9.58 19.23
CA ALA A 29 4.20 8.50 18.44
C ALA A 29 5.22 7.76 17.57
N ILE A 30 6.25 8.45 17.08
CA ILE A 30 7.36 7.84 16.34
C ILE A 30 8.26 7.02 17.29
N ALA A 31 8.56 7.55 18.47
CA ALA A 31 9.36 6.88 19.47
C ALA A 31 8.75 5.53 19.88
N GLU A 32 7.42 5.46 20.02
CA GLU A 32 6.70 4.22 20.37
C GLU A 32 6.84 3.09 19.33
N THR A 33 7.36 3.37 18.14
CA THR A 33 7.51 2.36 17.09
C THR A 33 8.79 1.55 17.18
N ASP A 34 9.79 2.00 17.97
CA ASP A 34 11.11 1.37 18.03
C ASP A 34 11.84 1.70 19.34
N ASP A 35 12.50 0.71 19.93
CA ASP A 35 13.18 0.86 21.22
C ASP A 35 14.35 1.87 21.16
N GLU A 36 15.12 1.91 20.06
CA GLU A 36 16.21 2.86 19.87
C GLU A 36 15.68 4.30 19.74
N LEU A 37 14.58 4.48 19.03
CA LEU A 37 13.90 5.78 18.93
C LEU A 37 13.32 6.20 20.29
N MET A 38 12.82 5.26 21.08
CA MET A 38 12.32 5.52 22.42
C MET A 38 13.42 6.00 23.36
N GLU A 39 14.59 5.34 23.36
CA GLU A 39 15.75 5.76 24.15
C GLU A 39 16.21 7.18 23.76
N LYS A 40 16.26 7.45 22.46
CA LYS A 40 16.64 8.75 21.93
C LYS A 40 15.66 9.87 22.33
N PHE A 41 14.36 9.57 22.30
CA PHE A 41 13.31 10.50 22.72
C PHE A 41 13.43 10.86 24.21
N PHE A 42 13.62 9.86 25.08
CA PHE A 42 13.83 10.10 26.51
C PHE A 42 15.19 10.76 26.83
N GLY A 43 16.19 10.57 25.95
CA GLY A 43 17.47 11.29 26.02
C GLY A 43 17.35 12.77 25.64
N GLY A 44 16.20 13.23 25.11
CA GLY A 44 16.00 14.59 24.65
C GLY A 44 16.72 14.89 23.32
N GLU A 45 17.09 13.88 22.57
CA GLU A 45 17.74 14.01 21.27
C GLU A 45 16.72 14.22 20.15
N ALA A 46 17.04 15.08 19.18
CA ALA A 46 16.18 15.28 18.01
C ALA A 46 16.32 14.11 17.01
N PHE A 47 15.21 13.68 16.43
CA PHE A 47 15.22 12.71 15.35
C PHE A 47 15.73 13.32 14.05
N THR A 48 16.46 12.55 13.27
CA THR A 48 16.80 12.89 11.89
C THR A 48 15.58 12.72 10.98
N THR A 49 15.63 13.29 9.79
CA THR A 49 14.53 13.13 8.80
C THR A 49 14.31 11.67 8.42
N GLU A 50 15.39 10.90 8.32
CA GLU A 50 15.38 9.47 8.00
C GLU A 50 14.69 8.67 9.09
N GLU A 51 15.02 8.92 10.35
CA GLU A 51 14.40 8.28 11.51
C GLU A 51 12.90 8.61 11.61
N ILE A 52 12.53 9.86 11.35
CA ILE A 52 11.11 10.26 11.29
C ILE A 52 10.35 9.48 10.21
N VAL A 53 10.90 9.41 9.00
CA VAL A 53 10.25 8.70 7.89
C VAL A 53 10.13 7.20 8.18
N GLU A 54 11.18 6.58 8.72
CA GLU A 54 11.18 5.15 9.00
C GLU A 54 10.26 4.79 10.17
N GLY A 55 10.28 5.55 11.26
CA GLY A 55 9.37 5.38 12.37
C GLY A 55 7.91 5.58 11.97
N MET A 56 7.63 6.61 11.16
CA MET A 56 6.28 6.80 10.60
C MET A 56 5.87 5.63 9.70
N ARG A 57 6.75 5.12 8.85
CA ARG A 57 6.45 3.96 7.98
C ARG A 57 6.14 2.72 8.80
N LYS A 58 6.94 2.44 9.83
CA LYS A 58 6.71 1.33 10.75
C LYS A 58 5.39 1.49 11.50
N GLY A 59 5.13 2.66 12.07
CA GLY A 59 3.88 2.94 12.78
C GLY A 59 2.63 2.86 11.90
N VAL A 60 2.72 3.29 10.63
CA VAL A 60 1.62 3.13 9.65
C VAL A 60 1.41 1.67 9.29
N LYS A 61 2.49 0.90 9.07
CA LYS A 61 2.41 -0.52 8.76
C LYS A 61 1.76 -1.31 9.89
N ASP A 62 2.12 -1.02 11.13
CA ASP A 62 1.66 -1.73 12.32
C ASP A 62 0.29 -1.20 12.83
N GLY A 63 -0.24 -0.16 12.17
CA GLY A 63 -1.52 0.46 12.52
C GLY A 63 -1.48 1.33 13.78
N LEU A 64 -0.29 1.68 14.27
CA LEU A 64 -0.08 2.54 15.44
C LEU A 64 -0.23 4.03 15.08
N ILE A 65 0.15 4.40 13.86
CA ILE A 65 0.09 5.78 13.37
C ILE A 65 -0.86 5.88 12.19
N THR A 66 -1.78 6.85 12.25
CA THR A 66 -2.65 7.20 11.13
C THR A 66 -2.31 8.61 10.64
N PRO A 67 -1.59 8.76 9.50
CA PRO A 67 -1.26 10.07 8.96
C PRO A 67 -2.49 10.75 8.37
N VAL A 68 -2.65 12.04 8.67
CA VAL A 68 -3.76 12.86 8.17
C VAL A 68 -3.22 13.94 7.25
N PHE A 69 -3.76 14.02 6.04
CA PHE A 69 -3.39 15.00 5.03
C PHE A 69 -4.57 15.89 4.67
N CYS A 70 -4.29 17.17 4.45
CA CYS A 70 -5.26 18.13 3.98
C CYS A 70 -4.96 18.55 2.55
N GLY A 71 -5.97 18.61 1.71
CA GLY A 71 -5.83 19.04 0.32
C GLY A 71 -7.16 19.44 -0.30
N SER A 72 -7.12 19.92 -1.53
CA SER A 72 -8.30 20.25 -2.32
C SER A 72 -8.26 19.55 -3.67
N ALA A 73 -9.15 18.60 -3.88
CA ALA A 73 -9.29 17.90 -5.15
C ALA A 73 -9.79 18.83 -6.26
N VAL A 74 -10.70 19.75 -5.93
CA VAL A 74 -11.27 20.73 -6.89
C VAL A 74 -10.22 21.70 -7.40
N ASN A 75 -9.39 22.23 -6.48
CA ASN A 75 -8.33 23.17 -6.81
C ASN A 75 -7.00 22.49 -7.14
N GLN A 76 -6.95 21.15 -7.07
CA GLN A 76 -5.75 20.34 -7.28
C GLN A 76 -4.57 20.75 -6.38
N GLN A 77 -4.87 21.13 -5.14
CA GLN A 77 -3.87 21.53 -4.15
C GLN A 77 -3.50 20.37 -3.25
N ALA A 78 -2.21 20.20 -2.97
CA ALA A 78 -1.62 19.17 -2.13
C ALA A 78 -1.81 17.71 -2.63
N LEU A 79 -2.21 17.47 -3.88
CA LEU A 79 -2.33 16.13 -4.44
C LEU A 79 -0.95 15.47 -4.65
N ASP A 80 0.04 16.23 -5.07
CA ASP A 80 1.43 15.82 -5.19
C ASP A 80 2.01 15.39 -3.84
N MET A 81 1.74 16.16 -2.78
CA MET A 81 2.15 15.83 -1.41
C MET A 81 1.46 14.57 -0.90
N LEU A 82 0.17 14.40 -1.18
CA LEU A 82 -0.56 13.18 -0.82
C LEU A 82 0.07 11.96 -1.49
N LEU A 83 0.28 11.99 -2.80
CA LEU A 83 0.88 10.88 -3.55
C LEU A 83 2.32 10.60 -3.10
N TYR A 84 3.10 11.62 -2.85
CA TYR A 84 4.46 11.49 -2.33
C TYR A 84 4.47 10.78 -0.96
N ASN A 85 3.62 11.20 -0.03
CA ASN A 85 3.55 10.61 1.29
C ASN A 85 2.93 9.19 1.26
N MET A 86 1.96 8.91 0.40
CA MET A 86 1.47 7.55 0.17
C MET A 86 2.61 6.62 -0.26
N HIS A 87 3.43 7.05 -1.22
CA HIS A 87 4.59 6.27 -1.66
C HIS A 87 5.64 6.07 -0.55
N LYS A 88 5.83 7.07 0.31
CA LYS A 88 6.83 7.02 1.38
C LYS A 88 6.38 6.22 2.61
N LEU A 89 5.13 6.31 2.98
CA LEU A 89 4.64 5.81 4.28
C LEU A 89 3.86 4.49 4.17
N LEU A 90 3.17 4.21 3.04
CA LEU A 90 2.43 2.97 2.92
C LEU A 90 3.36 1.77 2.68
N PRO A 91 3.06 0.62 3.30
CA PRO A 91 3.86 -0.58 3.11
C PRO A 91 3.73 -1.12 1.68
N SER A 92 4.84 -1.58 1.11
CA SER A 92 4.83 -2.34 -0.15
C SER A 92 4.25 -3.73 0.09
N PRO A 93 3.54 -4.32 -0.90
CA PRO A 93 3.14 -5.72 -0.85
C PRO A 93 4.29 -6.70 -0.61
N GLU A 94 5.50 -6.37 -1.03
CA GLU A 94 6.71 -7.19 -0.82
C GLU A 94 7.09 -7.34 0.67
N HIS A 95 6.69 -6.38 1.50
CA HIS A 95 6.97 -6.37 2.93
C HIS A 95 5.84 -6.94 3.78
N ASN A 96 4.77 -7.39 3.13
CA ASN A 96 3.62 -8.00 3.80
C ASN A 96 3.45 -9.44 3.34
N SER A 97 3.29 -10.34 4.29
CA SER A 97 2.84 -11.70 4.03
C SER A 97 1.32 -11.80 4.14
N VAL A 98 0.75 -12.72 3.42
CA VAL A 98 -0.67 -13.05 3.49
C VAL A 98 -0.80 -14.47 4.04
N LEU A 99 -1.54 -14.61 5.12
CA LEU A 99 -1.87 -15.95 5.66
C LEU A 99 -2.98 -16.57 4.80
N ALA A 100 -2.75 -17.79 4.34
CA ALA A 100 -3.69 -18.61 3.62
C ALA A 100 -3.76 -20.01 4.26
N GLU A 101 -4.65 -20.85 3.82
CA GLU A 101 -4.72 -22.27 4.20
C GLU A 101 -4.39 -23.13 2.98
N ASP A 102 -3.64 -24.20 3.18
CA ASP A 102 -3.40 -25.21 2.15
C ASP A 102 -4.61 -26.14 1.97
N ALA A 103 -4.47 -27.15 1.09
CA ALA A 103 -5.53 -28.12 0.85
C ALA A 103 -5.88 -29.01 2.07
N ASN A 104 -5.03 -29.04 3.09
CA ASN A 104 -5.23 -29.79 4.33
C ASN A 104 -5.80 -28.92 5.46
N GLY A 105 -5.96 -27.58 5.20
CA GLY A 105 -6.38 -26.61 6.21
C GLY A 105 -5.23 -26.09 7.08
N GLU A 106 -3.98 -26.37 6.72
CA GLU A 106 -2.82 -25.89 7.46
C GLU A 106 -2.46 -24.46 7.03
N PRO A 107 -2.07 -23.60 7.97
CA PRO A 107 -1.72 -22.22 7.67
C PRO A 107 -0.43 -22.16 6.84
N VAL A 108 -0.49 -21.40 5.74
CA VAL A 108 0.64 -21.14 4.84
C VAL A 108 0.83 -19.64 4.69
N GLU A 109 2.05 -19.19 4.85
CA GLU A 109 2.42 -17.80 4.63
C GLU A 109 2.80 -17.58 3.16
N LEU A 110 2.06 -16.71 2.48
CA LEU A 110 2.31 -16.34 1.09
C LEU A 110 3.09 -15.03 1.03
N THR A 111 4.18 -15.05 0.29
CA THR A 111 5.01 -13.87 0.02
C THR A 111 4.79 -13.36 -1.40
N CYS A 112 4.85 -12.03 -1.58
CA CYS A 112 4.76 -11.39 -2.89
C CYS A 112 6.08 -11.59 -3.66
N SER A 113 6.21 -12.73 -4.35
CA SER A 113 7.39 -13.11 -5.14
C SER A 113 6.97 -13.80 -6.44
N GLU A 114 7.49 -13.36 -7.57
CA GLU A 114 7.22 -13.99 -8.87
C GLU A 114 7.70 -15.45 -8.95
N ALA A 115 8.70 -15.84 -8.16
CA ALA A 115 9.26 -17.18 -8.13
C ALA A 115 8.47 -18.15 -7.24
N ALA A 116 7.54 -17.66 -6.44
CA ALA A 116 6.73 -18.48 -5.55
C ALA A 116 5.57 -19.16 -6.29
N PRO A 117 4.90 -20.16 -5.68
CA PRO A 117 3.70 -20.77 -6.23
C PRO A 117 2.62 -19.72 -6.53
N THR A 118 1.94 -19.88 -7.66
CA THR A 118 0.94 -18.90 -8.10
C THR A 118 -0.34 -19.02 -7.27
N VAL A 119 -0.66 -17.95 -6.57
CA VAL A 119 -1.92 -17.80 -5.81
C VAL A 119 -2.57 -16.47 -6.19
N ALA A 120 -3.83 -16.52 -6.56
CA ALA A 120 -4.62 -15.33 -6.90
C ALA A 120 -5.96 -15.34 -6.19
N TYR A 121 -6.40 -14.16 -5.78
CA TYR A 121 -7.70 -13.94 -5.17
C TYR A 121 -8.65 -13.24 -6.14
N VAL A 122 -9.76 -13.91 -6.48
CA VAL A 122 -10.82 -13.33 -7.31
C VAL A 122 -11.76 -12.54 -6.41
N PHE A 123 -11.76 -11.21 -6.56
CA PHE A 123 -12.57 -10.33 -5.72
C PHE A 123 -13.84 -9.82 -6.39
N LYS A 124 -13.96 -9.97 -7.73
CA LYS A 124 -15.13 -9.53 -8.49
C LYS A 124 -15.27 -10.32 -9.78
N THR A 125 -16.50 -10.68 -10.13
CA THR A 125 -16.83 -11.23 -11.44
C THR A 125 -17.99 -10.44 -12.05
N VAL A 126 -17.87 -10.07 -13.32
CA VAL A 126 -18.93 -9.40 -14.08
C VAL A 126 -19.23 -10.17 -15.37
N ALA A 127 -20.47 -10.12 -15.82
CA ALA A 127 -20.84 -10.57 -17.15
C ALA A 127 -20.66 -9.38 -18.12
N ASP A 128 -19.70 -9.49 -19.01
CA ASP A 128 -19.48 -8.51 -20.08
C ASP A 128 -20.20 -8.98 -21.34
N PRO A 129 -20.98 -8.12 -22.02
CA PRO A 129 -21.75 -8.52 -23.20
C PRO A 129 -20.89 -8.97 -24.38
N PHE A 130 -19.63 -8.57 -24.45
CA PHE A 130 -18.73 -8.82 -25.58
C PHE A 130 -17.70 -9.91 -25.27
N VAL A 131 -17.17 -9.93 -24.03
CA VAL A 131 -16.09 -10.82 -23.61
C VAL A 131 -16.61 -12.02 -22.83
N GLY A 132 -17.86 -11.95 -22.34
CA GLY A 132 -18.46 -12.98 -21.51
C GLY A 132 -18.11 -12.79 -20.03
N LYS A 133 -17.77 -13.85 -19.33
CA LYS A 133 -17.43 -13.80 -17.89
C LYS A 133 -16.03 -13.19 -17.71
N LEU A 134 -15.95 -12.04 -17.08
CA LEU A 134 -14.72 -11.35 -16.73
C LEU A 134 -14.50 -11.38 -15.22
N SER A 135 -13.45 -12.07 -14.78
CA SER A 135 -13.08 -12.16 -13.37
C SER A 135 -11.93 -11.21 -13.06
N TYR A 136 -12.15 -10.33 -12.09
CA TYR A 136 -11.11 -9.44 -11.56
C TYR A 136 -10.40 -10.14 -10.42
N LEU A 137 -9.10 -10.21 -10.52
CA LEU A 137 -8.27 -10.92 -9.56
C LEU A 137 -7.08 -10.08 -9.11
N ARG A 138 -6.56 -10.42 -7.95
CA ARG A 138 -5.29 -9.92 -7.41
C ARG A 138 -4.34 -11.10 -7.30
N VAL A 139 -3.19 -11.02 -7.94
CA VAL A 139 -2.09 -11.98 -7.74
C VAL A 139 -1.47 -11.68 -6.38
N VAL A 140 -1.48 -12.66 -5.51
CA VAL A 140 -0.93 -12.57 -4.14
C VAL A 140 0.50 -13.09 -4.13
N SER A 141 0.76 -14.14 -4.91
CA SER A 141 2.03 -14.83 -5.00
C SER A 141 2.19 -15.42 -6.40
N GLY A 142 3.42 -15.57 -6.86
CA GLY A 142 3.71 -16.14 -8.17
C GLY A 142 3.35 -15.20 -9.32
N LYS A 143 3.06 -15.81 -10.48
CA LYS A 143 2.80 -15.11 -11.74
C LYS A 143 1.78 -15.86 -12.58
N ILE A 144 0.81 -15.16 -13.14
CA ILE A 144 -0.17 -15.73 -14.07
C ILE A 144 0.23 -15.39 -15.49
N THR A 145 0.42 -16.41 -16.33
CA THR A 145 0.67 -16.26 -17.76
C THR A 145 -0.56 -16.65 -18.58
N ALA A 146 -0.62 -16.17 -19.82
CA ALA A 146 -1.68 -16.56 -20.73
C ALA A 146 -1.70 -18.07 -20.93
N GLY A 147 -2.87 -18.69 -20.83
CA GLY A 147 -3.05 -20.14 -20.97
C GLY A 147 -2.65 -20.98 -19.76
N ALA A 148 -2.22 -20.36 -18.66
CA ALA A 148 -1.95 -21.08 -17.41
C ALA A 148 -3.20 -21.81 -16.91
N SER A 149 -3.00 -22.94 -16.23
CA SER A 149 -4.06 -23.69 -15.57
C SER A 149 -3.94 -23.49 -14.07
N LEU A 150 -4.99 -23.00 -13.45
CA LEU A 150 -5.09 -22.78 -12.00
C LEU A 150 -6.20 -23.63 -11.41
N VAL A 151 -6.03 -24.07 -10.18
CA VAL A 151 -7.05 -24.82 -9.44
C VAL A 151 -7.91 -23.85 -8.66
N ASN A 152 -9.21 -23.95 -8.85
CA ASN A 152 -10.16 -23.22 -8.02
C ASN A 152 -10.24 -23.88 -6.65
N ALA A 153 -9.72 -23.23 -5.61
CA ALA A 153 -9.61 -23.78 -4.27
C ALA A 153 -10.98 -24.18 -3.66
N ARG A 154 -12.07 -23.51 -4.08
CA ARG A 154 -13.42 -23.80 -3.57
C ARG A 154 -14.04 -25.05 -4.19
N THR A 155 -13.80 -25.29 -5.49
CA THR A 155 -14.45 -26.40 -6.24
C THR A 155 -13.52 -27.58 -6.48
N GLY A 156 -12.20 -27.38 -6.37
CA GLY A 156 -11.18 -28.36 -6.76
C GLY A 156 -10.99 -28.49 -8.29
N GLU A 157 -11.76 -27.73 -9.09
CA GLU A 157 -11.70 -27.82 -10.54
C GLU A 157 -10.53 -27.00 -11.11
N THR A 158 -9.94 -27.51 -12.18
CA THR A 158 -8.91 -26.81 -12.92
C THR A 158 -9.53 -25.86 -13.94
N GLU A 159 -9.23 -24.58 -13.83
CA GLU A 159 -9.67 -23.55 -14.75
C GLU A 159 -8.49 -23.08 -15.63
N LYS A 160 -8.70 -23.03 -16.93
CA LYS A 160 -7.70 -22.51 -17.86
C LYS A 160 -7.86 -20.99 -17.99
N MET A 161 -6.79 -20.27 -17.71
CA MET A 161 -6.75 -18.83 -17.85
C MET A 161 -6.68 -18.41 -19.33
N GLY A 162 -7.49 -17.42 -19.69
CA GLY A 162 -7.34 -16.72 -20.97
C GLY A 162 -6.11 -15.81 -20.95
N LYS A 163 -6.07 -14.85 -21.86
CA LYS A 163 -5.07 -13.77 -21.78
C LYS A 163 -5.40 -12.86 -20.61
N PRO A 164 -4.44 -12.60 -19.71
CA PRO A 164 -4.65 -11.64 -18.65
C PRO A 164 -4.79 -10.23 -19.20
N LEU A 165 -5.61 -9.42 -18.53
CA LEU A 165 -5.89 -8.03 -18.89
C LEU A 165 -5.52 -7.13 -17.73
N THR A 166 -4.75 -6.07 -18.01
CA THR A 166 -4.63 -4.95 -17.09
C THR A 166 -5.76 -3.96 -17.33
N VAL A 167 -6.34 -3.42 -16.26
CA VAL A 167 -7.51 -2.55 -16.33
C VAL A 167 -7.19 -1.18 -15.73
N LEU A 168 -7.42 -0.13 -16.51
CA LEU A 168 -7.36 1.25 -16.06
C LEU A 168 -8.68 1.96 -16.36
N GLY A 169 -9.56 2.05 -15.38
CA GLY A 169 -10.93 2.51 -15.57
C GLY A 169 -11.71 1.60 -16.54
N LYS A 170 -12.11 2.12 -17.68
CA LYS A 170 -12.79 1.34 -18.76
C LYS A 170 -11.82 0.74 -19.77
N LYS A 171 -10.54 1.15 -19.74
CA LYS A 171 -9.56 0.67 -20.70
C LYS A 171 -9.01 -0.66 -20.23
N GLN A 172 -9.07 -1.66 -21.10
CA GLN A 172 -8.48 -2.98 -20.93
C GLN A 172 -7.31 -3.12 -21.91
N THR A 173 -6.20 -3.66 -21.43
CA THR A 173 -4.99 -3.90 -22.23
C THR A 173 -4.54 -5.31 -22.01
N GLU A 174 -4.32 -6.08 -23.08
CA GLU A 174 -3.77 -7.42 -22.97
C GLU A 174 -2.35 -7.39 -22.42
N ALA A 175 -2.06 -8.33 -21.53
CA ALA A 175 -0.74 -8.56 -20.97
C ALA A 175 -0.32 -10.03 -21.23
N GLU A 176 0.97 -10.27 -21.35
CA GLU A 176 1.49 -11.64 -21.48
C GLU A 176 1.48 -12.36 -20.13
N SER A 177 1.65 -11.58 -19.08
CA SER A 177 1.64 -12.06 -17.69
C SER A 177 1.28 -10.95 -16.72
N ILE A 178 0.81 -11.31 -15.58
CA ILE A 178 0.55 -10.44 -14.42
C ILE A 178 1.06 -11.12 -13.16
#